data_2ace714fc4e93c5f86e065521285763f
#
_entry.id   2ace714fc4e93c5f86e065521285763f
#
_cell.length_a   1.000
_cell.length_b   1.000
_cell.length_c   1.000
_cell.angle_alpha   90.00
_cell.angle_beta   90.00
_cell.angle_gamma   90.00
#
_symmetry.space_group_name_H-M   'P 1'
#
loop_
_entity.id
_entity.type
_entity.pdbx_description
1 polymer ?
#
loop_
_entity_poly.entity_id
_entity_poly.type
_entity_poly.pdbx_seq_one_letter_code
_entity_poly.pdbx_strand_id
1 'polypeptide(L)'
;MKRLFAIAITALILTTSVNAVSYNSDPKIFITELVGDAIKILSDKKITKEEKSQQIEKIAIENVDINALGMYTLGDIRKTLDVETLNTYKKLFEKYFLKSLTSRLKDYSENKFEVIVAEQKSSSYTIVKSKILENSEQPEIKIDWRVFTKD
;
A
#
# COMPACT_ATOMS: atom_id res chain seq x y z
N MET A 1 49.98 32.52 -30.11
CA MET A 1 49.87 31.23 -29.41
C MET A 1 48.61 31.30 -28.50
N LYS A 2 47.47 30.77 -28.97
CA LYS A 2 46.22 30.76 -28.22
C LYS A 2 46.06 29.38 -27.58
N ARG A 3 46.14 29.32 -26.23
CA ARG A 3 45.90 28.07 -25.49
C ARG A 3 44.40 27.94 -25.22
N LEU A 4 43.76 26.99 -25.87
CA LEU A 4 42.40 26.55 -25.59
C LEU A 4 42.43 25.66 -24.35
N PHE A 5 41.82 26.11 -23.25
CA PHE A 5 41.51 25.27 -22.09
C PHE A 5 40.18 24.58 -22.35
N ALA A 6 40.22 23.27 -22.58
CA ALA A 6 39.04 22.43 -22.62
C ALA A 6 38.68 22.03 -21.18
N ILE A 7 37.57 22.58 -20.65
CA ILE A 7 37.00 22.18 -19.37
C ILE A 7 36.12 20.97 -19.64
N ALA A 8 36.60 19.79 -19.27
CA ALA A 8 35.78 18.58 -19.25
C ALA A 8 34.87 18.60 -17.99
N ILE A 9 33.58 18.90 -18.20
CA ILE A 9 32.57 18.77 -17.15
C ILE A 9 32.20 17.29 -17.08
N THR A 10 32.76 16.58 -16.11
CA THR A 10 32.34 15.21 -15.77
C THR A 10 31.03 15.29 -14.96
N ALA A 11 29.90 15.08 -15.63
CA ALA A 11 28.62 14.97 -14.97
C ALA A 11 28.58 13.65 -14.15
N LEU A 12 28.73 13.75 -12.84
CA LEU A 12 28.55 12.64 -11.91
C LEU A 12 27.05 12.34 -11.79
N ILE A 13 26.56 11.35 -12.56
CA ILE A 13 25.20 10.87 -12.45
C ILE A 13 25.13 10.02 -11.18
N LEU A 14 24.63 10.61 -10.09
CA LEU A 14 24.25 9.88 -8.88
C LEU A 14 22.97 9.07 -9.18
N THR A 15 23.15 7.79 -9.56
CA THR A 15 22.04 6.85 -9.63
C THR A 15 21.64 6.51 -8.19
N THR A 16 20.60 7.17 -7.68
CA THR A 16 19.94 6.75 -6.47
C THR A 16 19.18 5.45 -6.78
N SER A 17 19.71 4.33 -6.33
CA SER A 17 19.00 3.06 -6.37
C SER A 17 17.79 3.20 -5.46
N VAL A 18 16.60 3.35 -6.03
CA VAL A 18 15.33 3.20 -5.30
C VAL A 18 15.23 1.72 -4.97
N ASN A 19 15.55 1.35 -3.75
CA ASN A 19 15.29 0.00 -3.25
C ASN A 19 13.76 -0.16 -3.17
N ALA A 20 13.18 -0.85 -4.16
CA ALA A 20 11.82 -1.35 -4.04
C ALA A 20 11.82 -2.36 -2.88
N VAL A 21 10.98 -2.16 -1.88
CA VAL A 21 10.78 -3.12 -0.81
C VAL A 21 10.15 -4.36 -1.43
N SER A 22 10.87 -5.48 -1.43
CA SER A 22 10.35 -6.76 -1.91
C SER A 22 9.85 -7.54 -0.71
N TYR A 23 8.54 -7.74 -0.63
CA TYR A 23 7.91 -8.56 0.40
C TYR A 23 7.98 -10.05 0.07
N ASN A 24 7.82 -10.89 1.10
CA ASN A 24 7.84 -12.35 0.96
C ASN A 24 6.66 -12.85 0.09
N SER A 25 6.87 -13.90 -0.69
CA SER A 25 5.84 -14.51 -1.54
C SER A 25 4.80 -15.35 -0.77
N ASP A 26 5.11 -15.78 0.46
CA ASP A 26 4.13 -16.43 1.33
C ASP A 26 3.05 -15.42 1.77
N PRO A 27 1.76 -15.69 1.52
CA PRO A 27 0.70 -14.73 1.80
C PRO A 27 0.61 -14.28 3.26
N LYS A 28 0.91 -15.15 4.21
CA LYS A 28 0.89 -14.82 5.64
C LYS A 28 2.04 -13.90 6.00
N ILE A 29 3.24 -14.22 5.52
CA ILE A 29 4.44 -13.42 5.76
C ILE A 29 4.30 -12.08 5.06
N PHE A 30 3.83 -12.06 3.80
CA PHE A 30 3.54 -10.86 3.03
C PHE A 30 2.69 -9.84 3.82
N ILE A 31 1.54 -10.27 4.33
CA ILE A 31 0.65 -9.39 5.10
C ILE A 31 1.29 -8.94 6.42
N THR A 32 2.07 -9.83 7.08
CA THR A 32 2.76 -9.48 8.31
C THR A 32 3.81 -8.38 8.07
N GLU A 33 4.61 -8.51 7.02
CA GLU A 33 5.64 -7.53 6.64
C GLU A 33 5.03 -6.21 6.19
N LEU A 34 4.03 -6.27 5.30
CA LEU A 34 3.32 -5.10 4.77
C LEU A 34 2.73 -4.23 5.88
N VAL A 35 1.98 -4.85 6.80
CA VAL A 35 1.36 -4.12 7.91
C VAL A 35 2.42 -3.70 8.93
N GLY A 36 3.46 -4.51 9.16
CA GLY A 36 4.57 -4.16 10.02
C GLY A 36 5.28 -2.89 9.57
N ASP A 37 5.52 -2.74 8.27
CA ASP A 37 6.13 -1.53 7.71
C ASP A 37 5.20 -0.31 7.80
N ALA A 38 3.91 -0.49 7.57
CA ALA A 38 2.93 0.57 7.77
C ALA A 38 2.92 1.07 9.23
N ILE A 39 2.92 0.17 10.21
CA ILE A 39 2.98 0.52 11.63
C ILE A 39 4.28 1.26 11.97
N LYS A 40 5.44 0.82 11.47
CA LYS A 40 6.72 1.51 11.67
C LYS A 40 6.67 2.95 11.18
N ILE A 41 6.14 3.18 9.97
CA ILE A 41 6.00 4.52 9.40
C ILE A 41 5.08 5.37 10.27
N LEU A 42 3.93 4.84 10.67
CA LEU A 42 2.96 5.59 11.47
C LEU A 42 3.50 5.95 12.86
N SER A 43 4.26 5.06 13.48
CA SER A 43 4.86 5.27 14.81
C SER A 43 6.15 6.10 14.80
N ASP A 44 6.78 6.34 13.64
CA ASP A 44 8.01 7.14 13.54
C ASP A 44 7.74 8.60 13.92
N LYS A 45 8.38 9.05 15.01
CA LYS A 45 8.25 10.42 15.52
C LYS A 45 9.17 11.43 14.81
N LYS A 46 10.06 10.96 13.91
CA LYS A 46 11.05 11.80 13.23
C LYS A 46 10.54 12.40 11.92
N ILE A 47 9.49 11.83 11.35
CA ILE A 47 8.90 12.28 10.07
C ILE A 47 7.56 12.97 10.30
N THR A 48 7.22 13.90 9.41
CA THR A 48 5.97 14.66 9.45
C THR A 48 4.74 13.80 9.14
N LYS A 49 3.56 14.31 9.44
CA LYS A 49 2.30 13.64 9.09
C LYS A 49 2.14 13.48 7.59
N GLU A 50 2.57 14.47 6.83
CA GLU A 50 2.55 14.50 5.37
C GLU A 50 3.47 13.41 4.79
N GLU A 51 4.69 13.30 5.31
CA GLU A 51 5.63 12.24 4.90
C GLU A 51 5.10 10.84 5.23
N LYS A 52 4.48 10.66 6.42
CA LYS A 52 3.80 9.40 6.77
C LYS A 52 2.72 9.05 5.76
N SER A 53 1.83 10.01 5.44
CA SER A 53 0.76 9.81 4.47
C SER A 53 1.31 9.40 3.11
N GLN A 54 2.33 10.10 2.59
CA GLN A 54 2.95 9.78 1.31
C GLN A 54 3.58 8.38 1.28
N GLN A 55 4.25 7.96 2.36
CA GLN A 55 4.84 6.63 2.45
C GLN A 55 3.77 5.53 2.52
N ILE A 56 2.70 5.73 3.28
CA ILE A 56 1.56 4.80 3.34
C ILE A 56 0.83 4.71 1.99
N GLU A 57 0.60 5.84 1.32
CA GLU A 57 0.01 5.86 -0.02
C GLU A 57 0.87 5.07 -1.01
N LYS A 58 2.20 5.26 -0.98
CA LYS A 58 3.13 4.51 -1.82
C LYS A 58 3.02 3.00 -1.58
N ILE A 59 3.07 2.56 -0.32
CA ILE A 59 2.88 1.14 0.03
C ILE A 59 1.55 0.61 -0.52
N ALA A 60 0.46 1.37 -0.36
CA ALA A 60 -0.85 0.96 -0.84
C ALA A 60 -0.90 0.84 -2.37
N ILE A 61 -0.37 1.81 -3.10
CA ILE A 61 -0.34 1.80 -4.57
C ILE A 61 0.48 0.63 -5.12
N GLU A 62 1.59 0.30 -4.48
CA GLU A 62 2.48 -0.77 -4.93
C GLU A 62 1.97 -2.18 -4.61
N ASN A 63 1.13 -2.34 -3.58
CA ASN A 63 0.77 -3.65 -3.04
C ASN A 63 -0.72 -3.97 -3.02
N VAL A 64 -1.60 -2.99 -3.26
CA VAL A 64 -3.05 -3.19 -3.26
C VAL A 64 -3.61 -2.95 -4.65
N ASP A 65 -4.37 -3.91 -5.19
CA ASP A 65 -5.14 -3.69 -6.42
C ASP A 65 -6.37 -2.82 -6.10
N ILE A 66 -6.12 -1.50 -6.01
CA ILE A 66 -7.15 -0.50 -5.68
C ILE A 66 -8.24 -0.49 -6.77
N ASN A 67 -7.88 -0.77 -8.03
CA ASN A 67 -8.86 -0.84 -9.11
C ASN A 67 -9.81 -2.03 -8.93
N ALA A 68 -9.28 -3.22 -8.63
CA ALA A 68 -10.11 -4.39 -8.35
C ALA A 68 -11.01 -4.16 -7.13
N LEU A 69 -10.50 -3.52 -6.08
CA LEU A 69 -11.27 -3.15 -4.90
C LEU A 69 -12.42 -2.20 -5.27
N GLY A 70 -12.15 -1.16 -6.07
CA GLY A 70 -13.16 -0.24 -6.57
C GLY A 70 -14.22 -0.95 -7.42
N MET A 71 -13.80 -1.84 -8.31
CA MET A 71 -14.73 -2.63 -9.13
C MET A 71 -15.59 -3.58 -8.28
N TYR A 72 -15.03 -4.11 -7.19
CA TYR A 72 -15.79 -4.94 -6.26
C TYR A 72 -16.89 -4.14 -5.55
N THR A 73 -16.60 -2.92 -5.12
CA THR A 73 -17.58 -2.05 -4.43
C THR A 73 -18.74 -1.61 -5.33
N LEU A 74 -18.54 -1.53 -6.65
CA LEU A 74 -19.62 -1.27 -7.61
C LEU A 74 -20.62 -2.40 -7.73
N GLY A 75 -20.25 -3.63 -7.35
CA GLY A 75 -21.11 -4.79 -7.53
C GLY A 75 -21.56 -4.98 -8.99
N ASP A 76 -22.85 -5.27 -9.20
CA ASP A 76 -23.37 -5.52 -10.55
C ASP A 76 -23.53 -4.27 -11.41
N ILE A 77 -23.61 -3.08 -10.81
CA ILE A 77 -23.75 -1.83 -11.55
C ILE A 77 -22.58 -1.58 -12.51
N ARG A 78 -21.39 -2.13 -12.22
CA ARG A 78 -20.22 -2.05 -13.11
C ARG A 78 -20.44 -2.62 -14.50
N LYS A 79 -21.43 -3.52 -14.67
CA LYS A 79 -21.76 -4.16 -15.96
C LYS A 79 -22.59 -3.25 -16.87
N THR A 80 -23.21 -2.21 -16.32
CA THR A 80 -24.10 -1.28 -17.02
C THR A 80 -23.47 0.08 -17.28
N LEU A 81 -22.31 0.36 -16.69
CA LEU A 81 -21.61 1.63 -16.86
C LEU A 81 -20.85 1.64 -18.20
N ASP A 82 -20.85 2.80 -18.86
CA ASP A 82 -19.97 3.06 -19.99
C ASP A 82 -18.50 3.19 -19.55
N VAL A 83 -17.59 3.10 -20.51
CA VAL A 83 -16.15 3.07 -20.28
C VAL A 83 -15.65 4.39 -19.65
N GLU A 84 -16.20 5.52 -20.05
CA GLU A 84 -15.78 6.85 -19.56
C GLU A 84 -16.18 7.03 -18.09
N THR A 85 -17.43 6.70 -17.76
CA THR A 85 -17.94 6.71 -16.38
C THR A 85 -17.12 5.77 -15.49
N LEU A 86 -16.81 4.56 -15.98
CA LEU A 86 -16.02 3.58 -15.24
C LEU A 86 -14.58 4.08 -14.97
N ASN A 87 -13.94 4.71 -15.96
CA ASN A 87 -12.60 5.27 -15.79
C ASN A 87 -12.59 6.46 -14.82
N THR A 88 -13.62 7.30 -14.88
CA THR A 88 -13.81 8.41 -13.93
C THR A 88 -13.99 7.88 -12.51
N TYR A 89 -14.84 6.87 -12.35
CA TYR A 89 -15.03 6.20 -11.06
C TYR A 89 -13.73 5.64 -10.47
N LYS A 90 -12.94 4.89 -11.26
CA LYS A 90 -11.65 4.32 -10.80
C LYS A 90 -10.72 5.39 -10.25
N LYS A 91 -10.56 6.51 -10.98
CA LYS A 91 -9.71 7.64 -10.55
C LYS A 91 -10.20 8.29 -9.25
N LEU A 92 -11.51 8.46 -9.11
CA LEU A 92 -12.11 9.04 -7.91
C LEU A 92 -12.03 8.08 -6.73
N PHE A 93 -12.27 6.78 -6.98
CA PHE A 93 -12.17 5.74 -5.96
C PHE A 93 -10.74 5.62 -5.41
N GLU A 94 -9.71 5.62 -6.26
CA GLU A 94 -8.32 5.60 -5.82
C GLU A 94 -8.01 6.76 -4.88
N LYS A 95 -8.35 8.00 -5.27
CA LYS A 95 -8.15 9.18 -4.43
C LYS A 95 -8.89 9.08 -3.10
N TYR A 96 -10.14 8.64 -3.13
CA TYR A 96 -10.95 8.45 -1.93
C TYR A 96 -10.36 7.37 -1.02
N PHE A 97 -9.97 6.23 -1.60
CA PHE A 97 -9.39 5.12 -0.87
C PHE A 97 -8.10 5.53 -0.14
N LEU A 98 -7.14 6.13 -0.85
CA LEU A 98 -5.86 6.56 -0.29
C LEU A 98 -6.06 7.59 0.84
N LYS A 99 -6.91 8.59 0.61
CA LYS A 99 -7.23 9.59 1.64
C LYS A 99 -7.91 8.97 2.87
N SER A 100 -8.82 8.03 2.67
CA SER A 100 -9.52 7.34 3.77
C SER A 100 -8.57 6.46 4.54
N LEU A 101 -7.68 5.73 3.83
CA LEU A 101 -6.67 4.85 4.42
C LEU A 101 -5.74 5.65 5.34
N THR A 102 -5.09 6.69 4.83
CA THR A 102 -4.15 7.52 5.61
C THR A 102 -4.81 8.24 6.76
N SER A 103 -6.06 8.70 6.59
CA SER A 103 -6.81 9.35 7.66
C SER A 103 -7.16 8.40 8.82
N ARG A 104 -7.46 7.14 8.53
CA ARG A 104 -7.89 6.16 9.54
C ARG A 104 -6.72 5.45 10.21
N LEU A 105 -5.68 5.09 9.44
CA LEU A 105 -4.55 4.33 9.97
C LEU A 105 -3.76 5.07 11.07
N LYS A 106 -3.75 6.40 11.05
CA LYS A 106 -3.08 7.20 12.10
C LYS A 106 -3.57 6.85 13.51
N ASP A 107 -4.84 6.46 13.64
CA ASP A 107 -5.46 6.18 14.93
C ASP A 107 -5.07 4.80 15.48
N TYR A 108 -4.41 3.97 14.66
CA TYR A 108 -3.99 2.60 14.98
C TYR A 108 -2.46 2.41 15.04
N SER A 109 -1.69 3.49 15.07
CA SER A 109 -0.21 3.46 15.06
C SER A 109 0.41 2.74 16.27
N GLU A 110 -0.31 2.64 17.38
CA GLU A 110 0.15 2.02 18.63
C GLU A 110 -0.51 0.65 18.90
N ASN A 111 -1.46 0.23 18.03
CA ASN A 111 -2.18 -1.02 18.22
C ASN A 111 -1.35 -2.22 17.76
N LYS A 112 -1.51 -3.34 18.45
CA LYS A 112 -0.91 -4.62 18.03
C LYS A 112 -1.69 -5.22 16.88
N PHE A 113 -0.96 -5.72 15.88
CA PHE A 113 -1.51 -6.45 14.74
C PHE A 113 -1.13 -7.92 14.84
N GLU A 114 -2.09 -8.81 14.56
CA GLU A 114 -1.89 -10.25 14.58
C GLU A 114 -2.49 -10.89 13.32
N VAL A 115 -1.70 -11.75 12.66
CA VAL A 115 -2.22 -12.62 11.60
C VAL A 115 -2.69 -13.92 12.25
N ILE A 116 -3.99 -14.22 12.10
CA ILE A 116 -4.64 -15.37 12.73
C ILE A 116 -4.37 -16.64 11.91
N VAL A 117 -4.76 -16.61 10.63
CA VAL A 117 -4.68 -17.78 9.75
C VAL A 117 -4.59 -17.35 8.29
N ALA A 118 -3.94 -18.16 7.47
CA ALA A 118 -3.97 -18.06 6.01
C ALA A 118 -4.68 -19.31 5.46
N GLU A 119 -5.77 -19.09 4.72
CA GLU A 119 -6.60 -20.14 4.13
C GLU A 119 -6.42 -20.12 2.60
N GLN A 120 -5.66 -21.05 2.06
CA GLN A 120 -5.52 -21.19 0.62
C GLN A 120 -6.85 -21.65 0.00
N LYS A 121 -7.36 -20.91 -0.97
CA LYS A 121 -8.61 -21.19 -1.67
C LYS A 121 -8.38 -21.79 -3.06
N SER A 122 -7.25 -21.44 -3.68
CA SER A 122 -6.76 -22.04 -4.94
C SER A 122 -5.23 -21.92 -5.01
N SER A 123 -4.61 -22.38 -6.09
CA SER A 123 -3.15 -22.23 -6.31
C SER A 123 -2.68 -20.77 -6.30
N SER A 124 -3.53 -19.82 -6.72
CA SER A 124 -3.20 -18.40 -6.85
C SER A 124 -4.00 -17.48 -5.91
N TYR A 125 -4.80 -18.02 -4.98
CA TYR A 125 -5.67 -17.21 -4.13
C TYR A 125 -5.72 -17.72 -2.70
N THR A 126 -5.37 -16.84 -1.75
CA THR A 126 -5.36 -17.11 -0.31
C THR A 126 -6.14 -16.01 0.42
N ILE A 127 -6.95 -16.38 1.41
CA ILE A 127 -7.53 -15.45 2.38
C ILE A 127 -6.65 -15.46 3.63
N VAL A 128 -6.05 -14.32 3.96
CA VAL A 128 -5.33 -14.12 5.21
C VAL A 128 -6.24 -13.36 6.17
N LYS A 129 -6.55 -13.99 7.31
CA LYS A 129 -7.36 -13.36 8.36
C LYS A 129 -6.45 -12.77 9.42
N SER A 130 -6.72 -11.55 9.80
CA SER A 130 -5.95 -10.81 10.78
C SER A 130 -6.83 -9.96 11.66
N LYS A 131 -6.24 -9.41 12.71
CA LYS A 131 -6.90 -8.44 13.57
C LYS A 131 -5.94 -7.39 14.08
N ILE A 132 -6.47 -6.21 14.31
CA ILE A 132 -5.86 -5.18 15.12
C ILE A 132 -6.49 -5.30 16.50
N LEU A 133 -5.67 -5.49 17.53
CA LEU A 133 -6.17 -5.67 18.90
C LEU A 133 -6.76 -4.36 19.41
N GLU A 134 -7.78 -4.50 20.26
CA GLU A 134 -8.35 -3.37 20.98
C GLU A 134 -7.32 -2.71 21.92
N ASN A 135 -7.52 -1.45 22.17
CA ASN A 135 -6.86 -0.70 23.24
C ASN A 135 -7.92 0.15 23.99
N SER A 136 -7.46 1.04 24.88
CA SER A 136 -8.37 1.88 25.68
C SER A 136 -9.22 2.87 24.84
N GLU A 137 -8.82 3.15 23.60
CA GLU A 137 -9.43 4.17 22.74
C GLU A 137 -10.11 3.59 21.50
N GLN A 138 -9.66 2.40 21.04
CA GLN A 138 -10.09 1.81 19.77
C GLN A 138 -10.52 0.36 19.94
N PRO A 139 -11.68 -0.05 19.37
CA PRO A 139 -12.14 -1.44 19.40
C PRO A 139 -11.29 -2.36 18.53
N GLU A 140 -11.40 -3.68 18.76
CA GLU A 140 -10.80 -4.69 17.88
C GLU A 140 -11.37 -4.56 16.45
N ILE A 141 -10.46 -4.62 15.45
CA ILE A 141 -10.83 -4.67 14.03
C ILE A 141 -10.35 -5.99 13.43
N LYS A 142 -11.27 -6.71 12.77
CA LYS A 142 -10.97 -7.91 11.98
C LYS A 142 -10.81 -7.52 10.51
N ILE A 143 -9.76 -8.04 9.88
CA ILE A 143 -9.43 -7.74 8.48
C ILE A 143 -9.20 -9.04 7.73
N ASP A 144 -9.93 -9.24 6.65
CA ASP A 144 -9.75 -10.35 5.71
C ASP A 144 -9.06 -9.82 4.45
N TRP A 145 -7.83 -10.29 4.21
CA TRP A 145 -7.02 -9.93 3.05
C TRP A 145 -7.22 -10.97 1.96
N ARG A 146 -7.52 -10.52 0.76
CA ARG A 146 -7.56 -11.38 -0.43
C ARG A 146 -6.24 -11.26 -1.16
N VAL A 147 -5.37 -12.24 -0.97
CA VAL A 147 -4.02 -12.24 -1.55
C VAL A 147 -4.03 -13.09 -2.82
N PHE A 148 -3.64 -12.49 -3.94
CA PHE A 148 -3.46 -13.16 -5.21
C PHE A 148 -1.98 -13.28 -5.52
N THR A 149 -1.51 -14.51 -5.78
CA THR A 149 -0.15 -14.80 -6.23
C THR A 149 -0.16 -14.87 -7.75
N LYS A 150 0.71 -14.10 -8.40
CA LYS A 150 0.96 -14.21 -9.84
C LYS A 150 2.13 -15.16 -10.05
N ASP A 151 1.93 -16.14 -10.92
CA ASP A 151 3.01 -17.00 -11.42
C ASP A 151 3.96 -16.22 -12.32
#